data_bafc6c5e761599076affabbef5c979f4
#
_entry.id   bafc6c5e761599076affabbef5c979f4
#
_cell.length_a   1.000
_cell.length_b   1.000
_cell.length_c   1.000
_cell.angle_alpha   90.00
_cell.angle_beta   90.00
_cell.angle_gamma   90.00
#
_symmetry.space_group_name_H-M   'P 1'
#
loop_
_entity.id
_entity.type
_entity.pdbx_description
1 polymer ?
#
loop_
_entity_poly.entity_id
_entity_poly.type
_entity_poly.pdbx_seq_one_letter_code
_entity_poly.pdbx_strand_id
1 'polypeptide(L)'
;MNNLIDSKLFNLLLLITIIGEFLLPWILKHFYKDYNSKTMVMSVLGSPESPVRKIYNVWLVWLGVFLLLTSFLFFKEVNTVSIVLAVLTFISIATFAIGAGILSGLFSVNESKEKVSFASKIHGAGSAMGFMTLMFFPLLQGISAFKSSDIAQGVICIVAFVASVLFFGFFIMGDKEEFKNTIFVYEGIWERLSLFFMYVPFLYFSINNLVIS
;
A
#
# COMPACT_ATOMS: atom_id res chain seq x y z
N MET A 1 28.34 -7.46 10.97
CA MET A 1 27.39 -8.03 10.00
C MET A 1 26.44 -6.89 9.61
N ASN A 2 26.58 -6.42 8.38
CA ASN A 2 25.63 -5.40 7.90
C ASN A 2 24.23 -6.00 7.94
N ASN A 3 23.30 -5.36 8.61
CA ASN A 3 21.93 -5.81 8.63
C ASN A 3 21.40 -5.75 7.21
N LEU A 4 20.60 -6.75 6.78
CA LEU A 4 20.02 -6.79 5.44
C LEU A 4 19.21 -5.52 5.14
N ILE A 5 18.55 -4.97 6.15
CA ILE A 5 17.73 -3.75 6.05
C ILE A 5 18.56 -2.51 5.66
N ASP A 6 19.84 -2.46 6.04
CA ASP A 6 20.75 -1.34 5.73
C ASP A 6 21.44 -1.51 4.37
N SER A 7 21.25 -2.67 3.70
CA SER A 7 21.92 -2.91 2.43
C SER A 7 21.38 -2.04 1.31
N LYS A 8 22.28 -1.48 0.48
CA LYS A 8 21.89 -0.69 -0.71
C LYS A 8 20.94 -1.47 -1.62
N LEU A 9 21.18 -2.76 -1.82
CA LEU A 9 20.35 -3.59 -2.67
C LEU A 9 18.92 -3.70 -2.14
N PHE A 10 18.73 -3.95 -0.83
CA PHE A 10 17.40 -4.02 -0.24
C PHE A 10 16.66 -2.69 -0.36
N ASN A 11 17.31 -1.57 -0.02
CA ASN A 11 16.70 -0.25 -0.08
C ASN A 11 16.36 0.17 -1.52
N LEU A 12 17.19 -0.18 -2.50
CA LEU A 12 16.89 0.03 -3.92
C LEU A 12 15.68 -0.81 -4.36
N LEU A 13 15.62 -2.09 -3.99
CA LEU A 13 14.49 -2.96 -4.31
C LEU A 13 13.19 -2.48 -3.65
N LEU A 14 13.26 -2.01 -2.40
CA LEU A 14 12.10 -1.45 -1.71
C LEU A 14 11.60 -0.19 -2.42
N LEU A 15 12.50 0.73 -2.78
CA LEU A 15 12.16 1.94 -3.52
C LEU A 15 11.53 1.62 -4.88
N ILE A 16 12.12 0.69 -5.64
CA ILE A 16 11.60 0.24 -6.94
C ILE A 16 10.21 -0.40 -6.76
N THR A 17 10.02 -1.22 -5.72
CA THR A 17 8.73 -1.88 -5.46
C THR A 17 7.65 -0.86 -5.11
N ILE A 18 7.94 0.11 -4.25
CA ILE A 18 6.98 1.15 -3.86
C ILE A 18 6.63 2.08 -5.04
N ILE A 19 7.61 2.52 -5.82
CA ILE A 19 7.38 3.33 -7.02
C ILE A 19 6.63 2.50 -8.07
N GLY A 20 6.99 1.24 -8.24
CA GLY A 20 6.40 0.31 -9.18
C GLY A 20 4.89 0.11 -8.95
N GLU A 21 4.42 0.18 -7.70
CA GLU A 21 3.01 0.08 -7.36
C GLU A 21 2.15 1.20 -7.98
N PHE A 22 2.74 2.35 -8.26
CA PHE A 22 2.05 3.44 -8.96
C PHE A 22 2.38 3.46 -10.45
N LEU A 23 3.64 3.19 -10.80
CA LEU A 23 4.11 3.27 -12.17
C LEU A 23 3.52 2.15 -13.05
N LEU A 24 3.46 0.92 -12.54
CA LEU A 24 2.94 -0.21 -13.32
C LEU A 24 1.45 -0.04 -13.67
N PRO A 25 0.54 0.28 -12.74
CA PRO A 25 -0.85 0.58 -13.09
C PRO A 25 -0.99 1.77 -14.04
N TRP A 26 -0.13 2.79 -13.90
CA TRP A 26 -0.11 3.92 -14.83
C TRP A 26 0.29 3.52 -16.25
N ILE A 27 1.22 2.58 -16.42
CA ILE A 27 1.58 2.00 -17.72
C ILE A 27 0.44 1.11 -18.23
N LEU A 28 -0.05 0.18 -17.41
CA LEU A 28 -1.03 -0.83 -17.80
C LEU A 28 -2.38 -0.24 -18.21
N LYS A 29 -2.79 0.91 -17.67
CA LYS A 29 -4.02 1.60 -18.07
C LYS A 29 -4.10 1.92 -19.57
N HIS A 30 -2.96 2.09 -20.24
CA HIS A 30 -2.93 2.38 -21.67
C HIS A 30 -3.27 1.16 -22.53
N PHE A 31 -3.22 -0.03 -21.95
CA PHE A 31 -3.55 -1.29 -22.63
C PHE A 31 -4.95 -1.82 -22.26
N TYR A 32 -5.71 -1.08 -21.44
CA TYR A 32 -7.08 -1.43 -21.06
C TYR A 32 -8.00 -0.24 -21.34
N LYS A 33 -8.65 -0.26 -22.52
CA LYS A 33 -9.43 0.88 -23.06
C LYS A 33 -10.56 1.34 -22.15
N ASP A 34 -11.24 0.41 -21.47
CA ASP A 34 -12.39 0.72 -20.61
C ASP A 34 -11.99 1.12 -19.18
N TYR A 35 -10.70 1.09 -18.86
CA TYR A 35 -10.20 1.45 -17.55
C TYR A 35 -9.96 2.96 -17.40
N ASN A 36 -10.67 3.57 -16.45
CA ASN A 36 -10.47 4.97 -16.09
C ASN A 36 -9.78 5.08 -14.72
N SER A 37 -8.49 5.44 -14.72
CA SER A 37 -7.69 5.54 -13.49
C SER A 37 -8.14 6.62 -12.49
N LYS A 38 -9.04 7.54 -12.88
CA LYS A 38 -9.60 8.53 -11.97
C LYS A 38 -10.74 7.98 -11.13
N THR A 39 -11.61 7.18 -11.75
CA THR A 39 -12.86 6.70 -11.16
C THR A 39 -12.86 5.20 -10.86
N MET A 40 -11.80 4.47 -11.24
CA MET A 40 -11.68 3.03 -11.01
C MET A 40 -10.46 2.72 -10.15
N VAL A 41 -10.64 1.82 -9.21
CA VAL A 41 -9.56 1.32 -8.34
C VAL A 41 -8.51 0.54 -9.13
N MET A 42 -7.28 0.48 -8.61
CA MET A 42 -6.18 -0.20 -9.30
C MET A 42 -6.44 -1.68 -9.50
N SER A 43 -7.11 -2.32 -8.57
CA SER A 43 -7.40 -3.76 -8.61
C SER A 43 -8.28 -4.20 -9.80
N VAL A 44 -9.01 -3.29 -10.44
CA VAL A 44 -9.75 -3.58 -11.68
C VAL A 44 -8.82 -3.98 -12.84
N LEU A 45 -7.56 -3.54 -12.83
CA LEU A 45 -6.55 -4.03 -13.78
C LEU A 45 -6.29 -5.54 -13.66
N GLY A 46 -6.61 -6.14 -12.50
CA GLY A 46 -6.53 -7.57 -12.24
C GLY A 46 -7.84 -8.33 -12.45
N SER A 47 -8.92 -7.67 -12.90
CA SER A 47 -10.22 -8.31 -13.11
C SER A 47 -10.19 -9.36 -14.24
N PRO A 48 -11.14 -10.30 -14.28
CA PRO A 48 -11.23 -11.32 -15.33
C PRO A 48 -11.30 -10.74 -16.75
N GLU A 49 -11.92 -9.59 -16.91
CA GLU A 49 -12.16 -8.90 -18.19
C GLU A 49 -10.91 -8.11 -18.64
N SER A 50 -9.97 -7.83 -17.75
CA SER A 50 -8.78 -7.03 -18.04
C SER A 50 -7.78 -7.76 -18.94
N PRO A 51 -7.36 -7.15 -20.07
CA PRO A 51 -6.31 -7.71 -20.94
C PRO A 51 -4.94 -7.76 -20.27
N VAL A 52 -4.71 -6.96 -19.23
CA VAL A 52 -3.44 -6.87 -18.48
C VAL A 52 -3.46 -7.64 -17.15
N ARG A 53 -4.54 -8.38 -16.89
CA ARG A 53 -4.80 -9.12 -15.65
C ARG A 53 -3.58 -9.91 -15.14
N LYS A 54 -2.97 -10.70 -16.01
CA LYS A 54 -1.86 -11.58 -15.60
C LYS A 54 -0.66 -10.77 -15.08
N ILE A 55 -0.31 -9.71 -15.78
CA ILE A 55 0.84 -8.86 -15.42
C ILE A 55 0.55 -8.18 -14.07
N TYR A 56 -0.63 -7.59 -13.93
CA TYR A 56 -1.01 -6.89 -12.70
C TYR A 56 -1.11 -7.83 -11.49
N ASN A 57 -1.71 -9.00 -11.65
CA ASN A 57 -1.87 -9.97 -10.56
C ASN A 57 -0.52 -10.58 -10.12
N VAL A 58 0.38 -10.86 -11.07
CA VAL A 58 1.76 -11.29 -10.74
C VAL A 58 2.49 -10.19 -9.96
N TRP A 59 2.31 -8.93 -10.35
CA TRP A 59 2.86 -7.79 -9.63
C TRP A 59 2.34 -7.71 -8.19
N LEU A 60 1.03 -7.85 -7.96
CA LEU A 60 0.44 -7.83 -6.62
C LEU A 60 1.02 -8.95 -5.72
N VAL A 61 1.18 -10.16 -6.27
CA VAL A 61 1.79 -11.27 -5.52
C VAL A 61 3.25 -10.95 -5.19
N TRP A 62 4.02 -10.41 -6.14
CA TRP A 62 5.39 -9.94 -5.89
C TRP A 62 5.44 -8.90 -4.79
N LEU A 63 4.63 -7.83 -4.91
CA LEU A 63 4.51 -6.76 -3.92
C LEU A 63 4.22 -7.35 -2.52
N GLY A 64 3.20 -8.22 -2.45
CA GLY A 64 2.81 -8.84 -1.19
C GLY A 64 3.91 -9.70 -0.58
N VAL A 65 4.56 -10.56 -1.35
CA VAL A 65 5.68 -11.40 -0.85
C VAL A 65 6.85 -10.52 -0.40
N PHE A 66 7.20 -9.51 -1.18
CA PHE A 66 8.31 -8.61 -0.84
C PHE A 66 8.01 -7.77 0.41
N LEU A 67 6.80 -7.21 0.54
CA LEU A 67 6.41 -6.46 1.74
C LEU A 67 6.27 -7.36 2.97
N LEU A 68 5.85 -8.62 2.80
CA LEU A 68 5.84 -9.59 3.91
C LEU A 68 7.25 -9.85 4.45
N LEU A 69 8.24 -10.03 3.57
CA LEU A 69 9.65 -10.13 3.98
C LEU A 69 10.13 -8.82 4.62
N THR A 70 9.74 -7.68 4.06
CA THR A 70 10.06 -6.35 4.59
C THR A 70 9.48 -6.16 6.01
N SER A 71 8.30 -6.72 6.31
CA SER A 71 7.69 -6.61 7.65
C SER A 71 8.55 -7.20 8.75
N PHE A 72 9.26 -8.31 8.48
CA PHE A 72 10.20 -8.91 9.44
C PHE A 72 11.44 -8.03 9.66
N LEU A 73 11.90 -7.34 8.63
CA LEU A 73 13.05 -6.45 8.74
C LEU A 73 12.68 -5.21 9.55
N PHE A 74 11.53 -4.61 9.26
CA PHE A 74 11.00 -3.47 10.05
C PHE A 74 10.70 -3.88 11.50
N PHE A 75 10.21 -5.09 11.74
CA PHE A 75 10.05 -5.60 13.10
C PHE A 75 11.39 -5.56 13.87
N LYS A 76 12.47 -6.08 13.28
CA LYS A 76 13.79 -6.09 13.93
C LYS A 76 14.30 -4.68 14.20
N GLU A 77 14.13 -3.77 13.25
CA GLU A 77 14.56 -2.37 13.37
C GLU A 77 13.79 -1.66 14.50
N VAL A 78 12.47 -1.69 14.46
CA VAL A 78 11.62 -1.00 15.43
C VAL A 78 11.70 -1.64 16.82
N ASN A 79 12.03 -2.94 16.92
CA ASN A 79 12.21 -3.63 18.20
C ASN A 79 13.36 -3.06 19.05
N THR A 80 14.33 -2.42 18.42
CA THR A 80 15.41 -1.70 19.15
C THR A 80 14.89 -0.51 19.97
N VAL A 81 13.73 0.03 19.56
CA VAL A 81 13.06 1.16 20.21
C VAL A 81 11.93 0.68 21.14
N SER A 82 11.09 -0.24 20.67
CA SER A 82 9.94 -0.74 21.43
C SER A 82 9.38 -2.03 20.82
N ILE A 83 9.29 -3.08 21.60
CA ILE A 83 8.66 -4.34 21.17
C ILE A 83 7.20 -4.17 20.77
N VAL A 84 6.44 -3.32 21.47
CA VAL A 84 5.02 -3.06 21.16
C VAL A 84 4.89 -2.40 19.79
N LEU A 85 5.69 -1.36 19.52
CA LEU A 85 5.70 -0.70 18.19
C LEU A 85 6.16 -1.68 17.11
N ALA A 86 7.13 -2.54 17.39
CA ALA A 86 7.61 -3.54 16.43
C ALA A 86 6.53 -4.55 16.06
N VAL A 87 5.79 -5.08 17.04
CA VAL A 87 4.67 -6.01 16.80
C VAL A 87 3.57 -5.34 15.98
N LEU A 88 3.18 -4.13 16.35
CA LEU A 88 2.12 -3.39 15.63
C LEU A 88 2.57 -3.04 14.19
N THR A 89 3.83 -2.64 14.00
CA THR A 89 4.41 -2.39 12.67
C THR A 89 4.40 -3.66 11.81
N PHE A 90 4.83 -4.78 12.37
CA PHE A 90 4.80 -6.07 11.69
C PHE A 90 3.37 -6.44 11.26
N ILE A 91 2.40 -6.38 12.19
CA ILE A 91 1.00 -6.68 11.89
C ILE A 91 0.47 -5.77 10.78
N SER A 92 0.76 -4.47 10.86
CA SER A 92 0.31 -3.49 9.88
C SER A 92 0.78 -3.83 8.46
N ILE A 93 2.09 -4.04 8.28
CA ILE A 93 2.68 -4.35 6.97
C ILE A 93 2.28 -5.76 6.51
N ALA A 94 2.37 -6.77 7.39
CA ALA A 94 2.08 -8.16 7.03
C ALA A 94 0.61 -8.38 6.63
N THR A 95 -0.35 -7.73 7.32
CA THR A 95 -1.76 -7.82 6.95
C THR A 95 -2.03 -7.21 5.58
N PHE A 96 -1.42 -6.07 5.26
CA PHE A 96 -1.50 -5.48 3.93
C PHE A 96 -0.84 -6.38 2.87
N ALA A 97 0.35 -6.87 3.16
CA ALA A 97 1.11 -7.73 2.26
C ALA A 97 0.34 -9.00 1.87
N ILE A 98 -0.30 -9.64 2.86
CA ILE A 98 -1.12 -10.83 2.63
C ILE A 98 -2.45 -10.45 1.98
N GLY A 99 -3.18 -9.49 2.55
CA GLY A 99 -4.54 -9.15 2.13
C GLY A 99 -4.60 -8.42 0.79
N ALA A 100 -3.98 -7.25 0.71
CA ALA A 100 -4.01 -6.40 -0.49
C ALA A 100 -2.97 -6.80 -1.54
N GLY A 101 -1.90 -7.49 -1.15
CA GLY A 101 -0.91 -8.03 -2.08
C GLY A 101 -1.24 -9.45 -2.53
N ILE A 102 -0.92 -10.46 -1.71
CA ILE A 102 -0.97 -11.87 -2.12
C ILE A 102 -2.40 -12.33 -2.44
N LEU A 103 -3.36 -12.13 -1.53
CA LEU A 103 -4.74 -12.57 -1.76
C LEU A 103 -5.37 -11.82 -2.92
N SER A 104 -5.13 -10.52 -3.05
CA SER A 104 -5.66 -9.74 -4.16
C SER A 104 -5.07 -10.13 -5.51
N GLY A 105 -3.82 -10.56 -5.55
CA GLY A 105 -3.20 -11.08 -6.78
C GLY A 105 -3.66 -12.49 -7.16
N LEU A 106 -4.06 -13.32 -6.17
CA LEU A 106 -4.56 -14.68 -6.41
C LEU A 106 -6.08 -14.69 -6.69
N PHE A 107 -6.84 -13.83 -6.02
CA PHE A 107 -8.29 -13.74 -6.11
C PHE A 107 -8.69 -12.38 -6.70
N SER A 108 -9.06 -12.38 -7.97
CA SER A 108 -9.38 -11.13 -8.67
C SER A 108 -10.71 -10.52 -8.21
N VAL A 109 -10.76 -9.19 -8.19
CA VAL A 109 -12.01 -8.44 -8.12
C VAL A 109 -12.78 -8.61 -9.44
N ASN A 110 -14.11 -8.47 -9.42
CA ASN A 110 -14.89 -8.34 -10.65
C ASN A 110 -14.86 -6.87 -11.11
N GLU A 111 -14.99 -6.64 -12.41
CA GLU A 111 -15.06 -5.29 -13.00
C GLU A 111 -16.30 -4.54 -12.49
N SER A 112 -17.44 -5.23 -12.44
CA SER A 112 -18.69 -4.69 -11.87
C SER A 112 -18.83 -5.05 -10.41
N LYS A 113 -19.09 -4.04 -9.56
CA LYS A 113 -19.36 -4.21 -8.12
C LYS A 113 -20.63 -5.03 -7.84
N GLU A 114 -21.56 -5.10 -8.80
CA GLU A 114 -22.80 -5.88 -8.70
C GLU A 114 -22.56 -7.40 -8.78
N LYS A 115 -21.48 -7.82 -9.45
CA LYS A 115 -21.14 -9.25 -9.55
C LYS A 115 -20.33 -9.67 -8.33
N VAL A 116 -20.96 -10.45 -7.47
CA VAL A 116 -20.29 -10.97 -6.25
C VAL A 116 -19.90 -12.42 -6.46
N SER A 117 -18.59 -12.69 -6.52
CA SER A 117 -18.01 -14.03 -6.57
C SER A 117 -17.27 -14.37 -5.27
N PHE A 118 -16.96 -15.67 -5.06
CA PHE A 118 -16.11 -16.07 -3.93
C PHE A 118 -14.75 -15.38 -3.98
N ALA A 119 -14.15 -15.29 -5.17
CA ALA A 119 -12.87 -14.60 -5.37
C ALA A 119 -12.96 -13.11 -5.00
N SER A 120 -14.01 -12.39 -5.46
CA SER A 120 -14.18 -10.98 -5.15
C SER A 120 -14.44 -10.72 -3.66
N LYS A 121 -15.06 -11.66 -2.92
CA LYS A 121 -15.22 -11.57 -1.46
C LYS A 121 -13.87 -11.67 -0.74
N ILE A 122 -13.03 -12.64 -1.12
CA ILE A 122 -11.68 -12.79 -0.54
C ILE A 122 -10.85 -11.56 -0.84
N HIS A 123 -10.85 -11.11 -2.10
CA HIS A 123 -10.16 -9.89 -2.52
C HIS A 123 -10.62 -8.69 -1.69
N GLY A 124 -11.93 -8.43 -1.63
CA GLY A 124 -12.49 -7.28 -0.93
C GLY A 124 -12.19 -7.30 0.58
N ALA A 125 -12.36 -8.46 1.25
CA ALA A 125 -12.05 -8.59 2.66
C ALA A 125 -10.55 -8.42 2.93
N GLY A 126 -9.69 -9.07 2.12
CA GLY A 126 -8.24 -8.97 2.25
C GLY A 126 -7.73 -7.54 2.03
N SER A 127 -8.18 -6.89 0.96
CA SER A 127 -7.82 -5.50 0.66
C SER A 127 -8.30 -4.54 1.74
N ALA A 128 -9.57 -4.66 2.19
CA ALA A 128 -10.11 -3.79 3.23
C ALA A 128 -9.30 -3.89 4.54
N MET A 129 -9.03 -5.13 5.01
CA MET A 129 -8.19 -5.34 6.21
C MET A 129 -6.77 -4.81 5.99
N GLY A 130 -6.19 -5.07 4.82
CA GLY A 130 -4.86 -4.61 4.46
C GLY A 130 -4.73 -3.09 4.52
N PHE A 131 -5.61 -2.37 3.81
CA PHE A 131 -5.60 -0.90 3.80
C PHE A 131 -5.86 -0.32 5.20
N MET A 132 -6.85 -0.83 5.94
CA MET A 132 -7.14 -0.35 7.29
C MET A 132 -5.95 -0.53 8.25
N THR A 133 -5.19 -1.61 8.14
CA THR A 133 -4.03 -1.83 9.01
C THR A 133 -2.83 -1.03 8.56
N LEU A 134 -2.53 -0.97 7.24
CA LEU A 134 -1.40 -0.21 6.72
C LEU A 134 -1.54 1.30 6.96
N MET A 135 -2.77 1.81 7.04
CA MET A 135 -3.03 3.21 7.37
C MET A 135 -2.36 3.65 8.67
N PHE A 136 -2.20 2.74 9.64
CA PHE A 136 -1.52 3.03 10.90
C PHE A 136 0.00 2.95 10.81
N PHE A 137 0.57 2.39 9.74
CA PHE A 137 2.02 2.26 9.59
C PHE A 137 2.77 3.61 9.69
N PRO A 138 2.34 4.70 9.02
CA PRO A 138 2.98 6.01 9.22
C PRO A 138 2.92 6.51 10.66
N LEU A 139 1.80 6.32 11.37
CA LEU A 139 1.69 6.69 12.78
C LEU A 139 2.70 5.95 13.65
N LEU A 140 2.81 4.61 13.46
CA LEU A 140 3.73 3.77 14.22
C LEU A 140 5.19 4.17 13.98
N GLN A 141 5.54 4.45 12.71
CA GLN A 141 6.87 4.93 12.35
C GLN A 141 7.16 6.32 12.90
N GLY A 142 6.17 7.22 12.89
CA GLY A 142 6.30 8.56 13.49
C GLY A 142 6.57 8.49 14.99
N ILE A 143 5.82 7.67 15.73
CA ILE A 143 6.05 7.46 17.17
C ILE A 143 7.42 6.84 17.43
N SER A 144 7.83 5.85 16.61
CA SER A 144 9.16 5.24 16.72
C SER A 144 10.28 6.26 16.51
N ALA A 145 10.15 7.09 15.47
CA ALA A 145 11.13 8.13 15.13
C ALA A 145 11.27 9.18 16.25
N PHE A 146 10.15 9.65 16.81
CA PHE A 146 10.23 10.58 17.95
C PHE A 146 10.92 9.96 19.18
N LYS A 147 10.69 8.68 19.45
CA LYS A 147 11.39 7.97 20.54
C LYS A 147 12.89 7.82 20.26
N SER A 148 13.30 7.77 19.01
CA SER A 148 14.71 7.72 18.58
C SER A 148 15.32 9.10 18.35
N SER A 149 14.60 10.18 18.69
CA SER A 149 15.03 11.58 18.50
C SER A 149 15.18 12.01 17.02
N ASP A 150 14.63 11.25 16.07
CA ASP A 150 14.52 11.67 14.66
C ASP A 150 13.22 12.47 14.45
N ILE A 151 13.32 13.77 14.74
CA ILE A 151 12.17 14.69 14.65
C ILE A 151 11.69 14.83 13.21
N ALA A 152 12.60 14.85 12.22
CA ALA A 152 12.25 15.03 10.82
C ALA A 152 11.39 13.87 10.31
N GLN A 153 11.84 12.63 10.51
CA GLN A 153 11.07 11.43 10.19
C GLN A 153 9.75 11.41 10.94
N GLY A 154 9.76 11.76 12.24
CA GLY A 154 8.58 11.79 13.08
C GLY A 154 7.49 12.68 12.50
N VAL A 155 7.83 13.94 12.15
CA VAL A 155 6.89 14.91 11.57
C VAL A 155 6.38 14.46 10.21
N ILE A 156 7.27 14.01 9.31
CA ILE A 156 6.89 13.52 7.97
C ILE A 156 5.89 12.37 8.08
N CYS A 157 6.16 11.41 8.97
CA CYS A 157 5.28 10.24 9.15
C CYS A 157 3.92 10.62 9.78
N ILE A 158 3.86 11.57 10.71
CA ILE A 158 2.57 12.02 11.27
C ILE A 158 1.74 12.76 10.21
N VAL A 159 2.36 13.63 9.41
CA VAL A 159 1.66 14.30 8.29
C VAL A 159 1.15 13.25 7.29
N ALA A 160 1.96 12.25 6.97
CA ALA A 160 1.56 11.16 6.09
C ALA A 160 0.39 10.34 6.66
N PHE A 161 0.37 10.07 7.96
CA PHE A 161 -0.75 9.41 8.63
C PHE A 161 -2.05 10.20 8.48
N VAL A 162 -2.03 11.50 8.81
CA VAL A 162 -3.22 12.35 8.70
C VAL A 162 -3.73 12.40 7.26
N ALA A 163 -2.83 12.55 6.29
CA ALA A 163 -3.18 12.57 4.87
C ALA A 163 -3.75 11.21 4.42
N SER A 164 -3.16 10.09 4.86
CA SER A 164 -3.66 8.75 4.50
C SER A 164 -5.07 8.51 5.03
N VAL A 165 -5.37 8.92 6.27
CA VAL A 165 -6.72 8.84 6.86
C VAL A 165 -7.72 9.68 6.09
N LEU A 166 -7.34 10.92 5.74
CA LEU A 166 -8.20 11.83 4.99
C LEU A 166 -8.57 11.26 3.61
N PHE A 167 -7.56 10.84 2.84
CA PHE A 167 -7.78 10.32 1.49
C PHE A 167 -8.44 8.93 1.50
N PHE A 168 -8.19 8.10 2.51
CA PHE A 168 -8.91 6.85 2.69
C PHE A 168 -10.40 7.09 3.00
N GLY A 169 -10.71 8.12 3.80
CA GLY A 169 -12.10 8.56 3.99
C GLY A 169 -12.77 8.97 2.68
N PHE A 170 -12.09 9.76 1.83
CA PHE A 170 -12.60 10.15 0.51
C PHE A 170 -12.79 8.94 -0.40
N PHE A 171 -11.88 7.97 -0.37
CA PHE A 171 -12.00 6.71 -1.09
C PHE A 171 -13.26 5.93 -0.70
N ILE A 172 -13.53 5.77 0.60
CA ILE A 172 -14.75 5.10 1.09
C ILE A 172 -16.01 5.87 0.69
N MET A 173 -15.98 7.20 0.70
CA MET A 173 -17.12 8.03 0.28
C MET A 173 -17.41 7.85 -1.22
N GLY A 174 -16.39 7.67 -2.05
CA GLY A 174 -16.55 7.45 -3.49
C GLY A 174 -17.35 6.20 -3.87
N ASP A 175 -17.37 5.20 -2.98
CA ASP A 175 -18.15 3.97 -3.18
C ASP A 175 -19.66 4.14 -2.91
N LYS A 176 -20.08 5.24 -2.31
CA LYS A 176 -21.47 5.47 -1.92
C LYS A 176 -22.26 6.26 -2.97
N GLU A 177 -23.47 5.81 -3.28
CA GLU A 177 -24.37 6.42 -4.26
C GLU A 177 -24.62 7.92 -4.00
N GLU A 178 -24.77 8.32 -2.73
CA GLU A 178 -25.04 9.69 -2.32
C GLU A 178 -23.94 10.70 -2.71
N PHE A 179 -22.71 10.21 -2.98
CA PHE A 179 -21.57 11.06 -3.34
C PHE A 179 -21.19 10.99 -4.83
N LYS A 180 -21.94 10.30 -5.69
CA LYS A 180 -21.64 10.13 -7.12
C LYS A 180 -21.52 11.44 -7.91
N ASN A 181 -22.21 12.50 -7.48
CA ASN A 181 -22.17 13.82 -8.13
C ASN A 181 -21.21 14.80 -7.43
N THR A 182 -20.29 14.31 -6.63
CA THR A 182 -19.31 15.11 -5.90
C THR A 182 -17.89 14.76 -6.31
N ILE A 183 -16.88 15.44 -5.74
CA ILE A 183 -15.47 15.12 -5.97
C ILE A 183 -15.10 13.70 -5.51
N PHE A 184 -15.89 13.08 -4.65
CA PHE A 184 -15.62 11.73 -4.14
C PHE A 184 -15.79 10.64 -5.20
N VAL A 185 -16.49 10.91 -6.32
CA VAL A 185 -16.60 9.99 -7.47
C VAL A 185 -15.23 9.55 -8.02
N TYR A 186 -14.18 10.32 -7.75
CA TYR A 186 -12.81 9.99 -8.17
C TYR A 186 -12.12 8.97 -7.24
N GLU A 187 -12.82 7.89 -6.90
CA GLU A 187 -12.32 6.86 -5.98
C GLU A 187 -10.93 6.32 -6.34
N GLY A 188 -10.63 6.19 -7.63
CA GLY A 188 -9.30 5.75 -8.08
C GLY A 188 -8.18 6.75 -7.79
N ILE A 189 -8.47 8.05 -7.73
CA ILE A 189 -7.51 9.05 -7.29
C ILE A 189 -7.30 8.94 -5.77
N TRP A 190 -8.40 8.83 -5.01
CA TRP A 190 -8.34 8.79 -3.55
C TRP A 190 -7.67 7.52 -3.03
N GLU A 191 -7.91 6.35 -3.67
CA GLU A 191 -7.18 5.10 -3.41
C GLU A 191 -5.66 5.31 -3.54
N ARG A 192 -5.20 5.87 -4.66
CA ARG A 192 -3.78 6.10 -4.93
C ARG A 192 -3.14 7.10 -3.98
N LEU A 193 -3.83 8.21 -3.67
CA LEU A 193 -3.33 9.19 -2.71
C LEU A 193 -3.24 8.60 -1.31
N SER A 194 -4.27 7.88 -0.87
CA SER A 194 -4.25 7.18 0.41
C SER A 194 -3.06 6.23 0.50
N LEU A 195 -2.88 5.36 -0.50
CA LEU A 195 -1.79 4.40 -0.54
C LEU A 195 -0.42 5.08 -0.61
N PHE A 196 -0.28 6.17 -1.38
CA PHE A 196 0.96 6.95 -1.44
C PHE A 196 1.39 7.43 -0.06
N PHE A 197 0.47 8.01 0.71
CA PHE A 197 0.79 8.48 2.05
C PHE A 197 1.04 7.33 3.05
N MET A 198 0.37 6.19 2.90
CA MET A 198 0.70 4.98 3.67
C MET A 198 2.13 4.48 3.39
N TYR A 199 2.66 4.72 2.18
CA TYR A 199 3.99 4.27 1.77
C TYR A 199 5.13 5.29 2.07
N VAL A 200 4.80 6.50 2.49
CA VAL A 200 5.80 7.53 2.84
C VAL A 200 6.90 7.02 3.78
N PRO A 201 6.62 6.23 4.84
CA PRO A 201 7.69 5.73 5.70
C PRO A 201 8.67 4.80 4.97
N PHE A 202 8.20 3.97 4.04
CA PHE A 202 9.08 3.12 3.22
C PHE A 202 9.99 3.98 2.33
N LEU A 203 9.41 5.01 1.68
CA LEU A 203 10.17 5.93 0.83
C LEU A 203 11.24 6.68 1.64
N TYR A 204 10.84 7.24 2.78
CA TYR A 204 11.78 7.95 3.67
C TYR A 204 12.92 7.03 4.08
N PHE A 205 12.61 5.85 4.60
CA PHE A 205 13.58 4.87 5.04
C PHE A 205 14.56 4.48 3.93
N SER A 206 14.03 4.13 2.75
CA SER A 206 14.87 3.69 1.63
C SER A 206 15.78 4.81 1.11
N ILE A 207 15.23 6.03 0.94
CA ILE A 207 16.00 7.17 0.44
C ILE A 207 17.09 7.54 1.44
N ASN A 208 16.75 7.63 2.74
CA ASN A 208 17.71 7.98 3.78
C ASN A 208 18.89 7.00 3.81
N ASN A 209 18.61 5.70 3.79
CA ASN A 209 19.65 4.67 3.77
C ASN A 209 20.49 4.68 2.49
N LEU A 210 19.92 5.03 1.34
CA LEU A 210 20.67 5.14 0.08
C LEU A 210 21.56 6.37 0.01
N VAL A 211 21.20 7.46 0.72
CA VAL A 211 21.97 8.70 0.76
C VAL A 211 23.11 8.61 1.77
N ILE A 212 22.89 7.96 2.92
CA ILE A 212 23.89 7.88 4.01
C ILE A 212 24.91 6.77 3.76
N SER A 213 24.57 5.74 3.00
CA SER A 213 25.44 4.59 2.70
C SER A 213 26.25 4.79 1.42
#